data_6e05023a16f1291c52e099ec2057fbe2
#
_entry.id   6e05023a16f1291c52e099ec2057fbe2
#
_cell.length_a   1.000
_cell.length_b   1.000
_cell.length_c   1.000
_cell.angle_alpha   90.00
_cell.angle_beta   90.00
_cell.angle_gamma   90.00
#
_symmetry.space_group_name_H-M   'P 1'
#
loop_
_entity.id
_entity.type
_entity.pdbx_description
1 polymer ?
#
loop_
_entity_poly.entity_id
_entity_poly.type
_entity_poly.pdbx_seq_one_letter_code
_entity_poly.pdbx_strand_id
1 'polypeptide(L)'
;MVLRKNFVHASNVKFVQGTQEILIQTEEEDGGNTNQLNIKLNNIIIGDITNLVIQQPRFEGIANGNITLKNIFNDLKADARINTSQLRVDNDSVGLVNISAGYDAKTGNLPFVVVSDNKDYKIRANGFYNIADSAQQPLYTNIELNDTRINFVEQFLTGIFSDVDGKATGQLSIQGKPTSPTLLGEVLVKNATLKVDYTQVQYQLDSLRIKFLEDGIDFGKFTVRDKFNNKANGSGKLYEKQFENMAFDFDVNTNNLLLIDTKAKDNPLFYGKAIGKANFSFKGPSTSAKITLVAESTDSSHIVIPNAVSKESASADFITYKKYGSEIQLESKKSDFNLLVDLDLTANNKAEIDVILDDISGDIIKANGSGRLKIRSGTTEPLTIRGRYNIDKGNYDFSFQSLIKKPFELIPNKGNYIEWTGDPNKANIKIDAQYTAEQVALYDLVGNLNMSGAVKGYRGPVYVVAQLRDKLTKPDISFKLDFPQGSPIKTDNELVQYLT
;
A
#
# COMPACT_ATOMS: atom_id res chain seq x y z
N MET A 1 -10.17 21.15 51.07
CA MET A 1 -9.92 19.72 51.41
C MET A 1 -9.15 19.67 52.74
N VAL A 2 -9.59 18.91 53.74
CA VAL A 2 -8.87 18.68 54.99
C VAL A 2 -8.49 17.20 55.03
N LEU A 3 -7.20 16.93 55.21
CA LEU A 3 -6.67 15.58 55.35
C LEU A 3 -6.03 15.44 56.73
N ARG A 4 -6.47 14.49 57.52
CA ARG A 4 -5.89 14.14 58.83
C ARG A 4 -5.70 12.63 58.89
N LYS A 5 -5.02 12.12 59.91
CA LYS A 5 -4.89 10.69 60.12
C LYS A 5 -6.28 10.05 60.23
N ASN A 6 -6.61 9.13 59.34
CA ASN A 6 -7.89 8.44 59.22
C ASN A 6 -9.13 9.34 58.97
N PHE A 7 -8.94 10.53 58.42
CA PHE A 7 -10.07 11.45 58.13
C PHE A 7 -9.77 12.25 56.85
N VAL A 8 -10.73 12.28 55.94
CA VAL A 8 -10.74 13.18 54.80
C VAL A 8 -12.04 13.94 54.73
N HIS A 9 -11.98 15.23 54.54
CA HIS A 9 -13.15 16.07 54.27
C HIS A 9 -12.85 16.95 53.07
N ALA A 10 -13.71 16.86 52.06
CA ALA A 10 -13.65 17.68 50.86
C ALA A 10 -15.08 18.20 50.57
N SER A 11 -15.30 19.48 50.77
CA SER A 11 -16.52 20.12 50.34
C SER A 11 -16.26 20.91 49.04
N ASN A 12 -16.77 20.40 47.92
CA ASN A 12 -16.70 21.09 46.61
C ASN A 12 -15.29 21.51 46.16
N VAL A 13 -14.28 20.63 46.30
CA VAL A 13 -12.95 20.92 45.78
C VAL A 13 -12.99 20.74 44.25
N LYS A 14 -12.74 21.84 43.51
CA LYS A 14 -12.83 21.90 42.08
C LYS A 14 -11.46 22.15 41.46
N PHE A 15 -11.14 21.35 40.42
CA PHE A 15 -10.06 21.63 39.48
C PHE A 15 -10.73 21.92 38.15
N VAL A 16 -10.44 23.08 37.56
CA VAL A 16 -11.07 23.52 36.31
C VAL A 16 -9.99 23.95 35.31
N GLN A 17 -10.09 23.45 34.09
CA GLN A 17 -9.26 23.85 32.97
C GLN A 17 -10.14 23.96 31.69
N GLY A 18 -10.46 25.20 31.31
CA GLY A 18 -11.42 25.44 30.23
C GLY A 18 -12.80 24.86 30.54
N THR A 19 -13.25 23.89 29.76
CA THR A 19 -14.51 23.18 29.98
C THR A 19 -14.39 21.93 30.86
N GLN A 20 -13.16 21.51 31.18
CA GLN A 20 -12.87 20.33 31.99
C GLN A 20 -13.03 20.67 33.48
N GLU A 21 -13.74 19.83 34.20
CA GLU A 21 -13.90 19.98 35.66
C GLU A 21 -13.73 18.62 36.36
N ILE A 22 -12.94 18.61 37.42
CA ILE A 22 -12.86 17.52 38.39
C ILE A 22 -13.40 18.07 39.68
N LEU A 23 -14.50 17.51 40.16
CA LEU A 23 -15.14 17.88 41.44
C LEU A 23 -14.91 16.75 42.43
N ILE A 24 -14.32 17.09 43.59
CA ILE A 24 -14.06 16.15 44.68
C ILE A 24 -14.90 16.53 45.88
N GLN A 25 -15.67 15.55 46.38
CA GLN A 25 -16.58 15.72 47.52
C GLN A 25 -16.53 14.49 48.43
N THR A 26 -16.68 14.70 49.70
CA THR A 26 -17.01 13.64 50.70
C THR A 26 -18.49 13.58 50.90
N GLU A 27 -19.05 12.38 51.04
CA GLU A 27 -20.40 12.22 51.58
C GLU A 27 -20.38 12.47 53.11
N GLU A 28 -21.30 13.28 53.61
CA GLU A 28 -21.50 13.44 55.06
C GLU A 28 -22.29 12.25 55.54
N GLU A 29 -21.66 11.34 56.28
CA GLU A 29 -22.36 10.35 57.08
C GLU A 29 -22.74 10.95 58.43
N ASP A 30 -23.90 10.59 58.96
CA ASP A 30 -24.30 10.93 60.30
C ASP A 30 -23.29 10.43 61.35
N GLY A 31 -22.42 11.35 61.82
CA GLY A 31 -21.34 11.01 62.76
C GLY A 31 -19.98 11.54 62.42
N GLY A 32 -19.77 12.19 61.27
CA GLY A 32 -18.58 12.97 60.97
C GLY A 32 -17.32 12.20 60.57
N ASN A 33 -17.38 10.91 60.32
CA ASN A 33 -16.23 10.08 59.97
C ASN A 33 -16.38 9.55 58.54
N THR A 34 -16.11 10.42 57.55
CA THR A 34 -16.22 10.03 56.14
C THR A 34 -14.94 9.35 55.66
N ASN A 35 -15.04 8.07 55.29
CA ASN A 35 -13.98 7.28 54.69
C ASN A 35 -14.23 7.06 53.18
N GLN A 36 -15.09 7.88 52.60
CA GLN A 36 -15.50 7.84 51.20
C GLN A 36 -15.27 9.18 50.53
N LEU A 37 -14.71 9.15 49.33
CA LEU A 37 -14.49 10.30 48.50
C LEU A 37 -15.13 10.07 47.11
N ASN A 38 -15.99 10.99 46.71
CA ASN A 38 -16.61 10.98 45.39
C ASN A 38 -15.91 11.98 44.48
N ILE A 39 -15.49 11.53 43.32
CA ILE A 39 -14.83 12.32 42.29
C ILE A 39 -15.73 12.31 41.07
N LYS A 40 -16.21 13.48 40.67
CA LYS A 40 -17.00 13.65 39.47
C LYS A 40 -16.11 14.24 38.36
N LEU A 41 -16.15 13.61 37.21
CA LEU A 41 -15.45 14.01 36.00
C LEU A 41 -16.44 14.63 35.03
N ASN A 42 -16.22 15.89 34.65
CA ASN A 42 -17.07 16.61 33.71
C ASN A 42 -16.19 17.08 32.54
N ASN A 43 -16.55 16.69 31.32
CA ASN A 43 -15.90 17.09 30.05
C ASN A 43 -14.39 16.87 30.02
N ILE A 44 -13.90 15.79 30.60
CA ILE A 44 -12.46 15.48 30.58
C ILE A 44 -12.03 15.07 29.18
N ILE A 45 -11.01 15.73 28.64
CA ILE A 45 -10.42 15.41 27.34
C ILE A 45 -9.59 14.13 27.49
N ILE A 46 -10.02 13.06 26.81
CA ILE A 46 -9.43 11.71 26.94
C ILE A 46 -7.95 11.75 26.55
N GLY A 47 -7.60 12.47 25.46
CA GLY A 47 -6.23 12.58 24.98
C GLY A 47 -5.25 13.15 26.00
N ASP A 48 -5.70 14.05 26.91
CA ASP A 48 -4.86 14.64 27.95
C ASP A 48 -4.37 13.58 28.96
N ILE A 49 -5.14 12.50 29.13
CA ILE A 49 -4.82 11.42 30.06
C ILE A 49 -4.16 10.25 29.33
N THR A 50 -4.73 9.80 28.20
CA THR A 50 -4.26 8.60 27.50
C THR A 50 -2.88 8.77 26.91
N ASN A 51 -2.54 9.98 26.42
CA ASN A 51 -1.22 10.28 25.85
C ASN A 51 -0.07 10.19 26.88
N LEU A 52 -0.38 10.17 28.18
CA LEU A 52 0.62 9.95 29.24
C LEU A 52 1.07 8.47 29.31
N VAL A 53 0.23 7.55 28.81
CA VAL A 53 0.44 6.09 28.96
C VAL A 53 0.53 5.40 27.59
N ILE A 54 -0.28 5.83 26.62
CA ILE A 54 -0.39 5.21 25.29
C ILE A 54 -0.22 6.31 24.23
N GLN A 55 0.81 6.22 23.41
CA GLN A 55 1.05 7.18 22.32
C GLN A 55 0.34 6.79 21.02
N GLN A 56 0.18 5.49 20.78
CA GLN A 56 -0.53 4.94 19.62
C GLN A 56 -1.24 3.64 20.00
N PRO A 57 -2.51 3.45 19.58
CA PRO A 57 -3.34 4.42 18.84
C PRO A 57 -3.73 5.65 19.70
N ARG A 58 -4.04 6.78 19.05
CA ARG A 58 -4.49 7.98 19.72
C ARG A 58 -5.96 7.84 20.12
N PHE A 59 -6.25 8.09 21.38
CA PHE A 59 -7.61 8.15 21.89
C PHE A 59 -8.01 9.62 22.08
N GLU A 60 -9.07 10.03 21.40
CA GLU A 60 -9.60 11.40 21.47
C GLU A 60 -11.09 11.36 21.85
N GLY A 61 -11.55 12.41 22.48
CA GLY A 61 -12.97 12.53 22.88
C GLY A 61 -13.13 13.14 24.24
N ILE A 62 -14.37 13.17 24.70
CA ILE A 62 -14.77 13.75 25.99
C ILE A 62 -15.33 12.66 26.88
N ALA A 63 -14.78 12.54 28.09
CA ALA A 63 -15.23 11.61 29.11
C ALA A 63 -15.97 12.35 30.24
N ASN A 64 -17.05 11.74 30.66
CA ASN A 64 -17.78 12.12 31.87
C ASN A 64 -17.90 10.90 32.76
N GLY A 65 -17.95 11.10 34.09
CA GLY A 65 -18.08 9.94 34.96
C GLY A 65 -17.97 10.26 36.43
N ASN A 66 -18.06 9.20 37.20
CA ASN A 66 -17.93 9.25 38.66
C ASN A 66 -16.96 8.17 39.12
N ILE A 67 -16.08 8.52 40.07
CA ILE A 67 -15.21 7.60 40.76
C ILE A 67 -15.49 7.72 42.24
N THR A 68 -15.77 6.61 42.90
CA THR A 68 -15.98 6.54 44.35
C THR A 68 -14.80 5.80 44.98
N LEU A 69 -14.10 6.45 45.88
CA LEU A 69 -13.04 5.87 46.71
C LEU A 69 -13.57 5.58 48.08
N LYS A 70 -13.39 4.35 48.55
CA LYS A 70 -13.79 3.88 49.89
C LYS A 70 -12.58 3.37 50.65
N ASN A 71 -12.63 3.46 51.99
CA ASN A 71 -11.57 2.99 52.87
C ASN A 71 -10.18 3.57 52.53
N ILE A 72 -10.11 4.86 52.27
CA ILE A 72 -8.94 5.57 51.70
C ILE A 72 -7.68 5.36 52.53
N PHE A 73 -7.79 5.16 53.84
CA PHE A 73 -6.65 5.07 54.75
C PHE A 73 -6.19 3.64 55.08
N ASN A 74 -6.94 2.63 54.68
CA ASN A 74 -6.64 1.23 54.98
C ASN A 74 -6.68 0.41 53.68
N ASP A 75 -7.77 -0.34 53.49
CA ASP A 75 -7.96 -1.19 52.33
C ASP A 75 -8.70 -0.41 51.24
N LEU A 76 -8.01 0.47 50.54
CA LEU A 76 -8.60 1.31 49.49
C LEU A 76 -9.38 0.46 48.47
N LYS A 77 -10.64 0.86 48.25
CA LYS A 77 -11.46 0.37 47.13
C LYS A 77 -11.89 1.54 46.27
N ALA A 78 -11.89 1.34 44.97
CA ALA A 78 -12.38 2.30 44.02
C ALA A 78 -13.41 1.66 43.08
N ASP A 79 -14.45 2.41 42.77
CA ASP A 79 -15.43 2.09 41.74
C ASP A 79 -15.53 3.26 40.77
N ALA A 80 -15.32 3.03 39.50
CA ALA A 80 -15.37 4.03 38.43
C ALA A 80 -16.45 3.67 37.41
N ARG A 81 -17.24 4.67 37.02
CA ARG A 81 -18.17 4.59 35.90
C ARG A 81 -17.95 5.80 35.02
N ILE A 82 -17.45 5.55 33.80
CA ILE A 82 -17.05 6.59 32.84
C ILE A 82 -17.80 6.32 31.54
N ASN A 83 -18.31 7.37 30.92
CA ASN A 83 -18.86 7.31 29.57
C ASN A 83 -18.19 8.34 28.67
N THR A 84 -18.10 8.01 27.40
CA THR A 84 -17.65 8.91 26.38
C THR A 84 -18.75 9.04 25.33
N SER A 85 -19.04 10.24 24.88
CA SER A 85 -20.07 10.46 23.85
C SER A 85 -19.48 10.49 22.43
N GLN A 86 -18.18 10.73 22.30
CA GLN A 86 -17.51 11.01 21.03
C GLN A 86 -16.09 10.42 21.03
N LEU A 87 -15.96 9.16 21.46
CA LEU A 87 -14.66 8.50 21.39
C LEU A 87 -14.23 8.35 19.94
N ARG A 88 -12.98 8.75 19.66
CA ARG A 88 -12.28 8.47 18.41
C ARG A 88 -11.02 7.69 18.72
N VAL A 89 -10.72 6.75 17.87
CA VAL A 89 -9.46 6.01 17.89
C VAL A 89 -8.75 6.35 16.57
N ASP A 90 -7.68 7.12 16.66
CA ASP A 90 -7.04 7.81 15.54
C ASP A 90 -8.05 8.68 14.77
N ASN A 91 -8.36 8.33 13.53
CA ASN A 91 -9.32 9.06 12.71
C ASN A 91 -10.74 8.47 12.73
N ASP A 92 -10.91 7.30 13.36
CA ASP A 92 -12.18 6.57 13.36
C ASP A 92 -13.09 6.98 14.52
N SER A 93 -14.31 7.33 14.21
CA SER A 93 -15.32 7.67 15.19
C SER A 93 -15.96 6.41 15.76
N VAL A 94 -15.59 6.03 16.99
CA VAL A 94 -16.20 4.91 17.73
C VAL A 94 -17.50 5.34 18.39
N GLY A 95 -17.59 6.59 18.84
CA GLY A 95 -18.80 7.16 19.43
C GLY A 95 -18.95 6.89 20.93
N LEU A 96 -20.14 6.44 21.36
CA LEU A 96 -20.43 6.20 22.77
C LEU A 96 -19.77 4.92 23.28
N VAL A 97 -18.96 5.05 24.32
CA VAL A 97 -18.35 3.92 25.04
C VAL A 97 -18.60 4.08 26.55
N ASN A 98 -19.04 3.02 27.19
CA ASN A 98 -19.23 2.94 28.63
C ASN A 98 -18.13 2.07 29.25
N ILE A 99 -17.50 2.58 30.29
CA ILE A 99 -16.44 1.93 31.04
C ILE A 99 -16.86 1.82 32.50
N SER A 100 -16.79 0.62 33.06
CA SER A 100 -16.92 0.35 34.48
C SER A 100 -15.64 -0.33 34.96
N ALA A 101 -15.04 0.17 36.02
CA ALA A 101 -13.83 -0.40 36.59
C ALA A 101 -13.90 -0.38 38.11
N GLY A 102 -13.31 -1.38 38.74
CA GLY A 102 -13.13 -1.45 40.18
C GLY A 102 -11.65 -1.54 40.55
N TYR A 103 -11.33 -1.27 41.80
CA TYR A 103 -10.01 -1.54 42.36
C TYR A 103 -10.14 -1.98 43.83
N ASP A 104 -9.37 -2.99 44.20
CA ASP A 104 -9.26 -3.47 45.58
C ASP A 104 -7.80 -3.57 45.99
N ALA A 105 -7.36 -2.69 46.89
CA ALA A 105 -5.97 -2.63 47.33
C ALA A 105 -5.49 -3.90 48.05
N LYS A 106 -6.41 -4.66 48.68
CA LYS A 106 -6.09 -5.94 49.33
C LYS A 106 -5.57 -6.98 48.36
N THR A 107 -6.20 -7.06 47.20
CA THR A 107 -5.88 -8.06 46.18
C THR A 107 -5.03 -7.49 45.06
N GLY A 108 -4.91 -6.16 44.95
CA GLY A 108 -4.31 -5.45 43.86
C GLY A 108 -5.05 -5.60 42.53
N ASN A 109 -6.28 -6.13 42.55
CA ASN A 109 -7.07 -6.46 41.39
C ASN A 109 -7.90 -5.26 40.92
N LEU A 110 -7.87 -5.01 39.61
CA LEU A 110 -8.59 -3.96 38.90
C LEU A 110 -9.49 -4.60 37.83
N PRO A 111 -10.67 -5.11 38.16
CA PRO A 111 -11.62 -5.59 37.17
C PRO A 111 -12.19 -4.42 36.36
N PHE A 112 -12.46 -4.68 35.07
CA PHE A 112 -13.09 -3.70 34.21
C PHE A 112 -14.03 -4.32 33.18
N VAL A 113 -14.98 -3.50 32.72
CA VAL A 113 -15.87 -3.79 31.60
C VAL A 113 -15.94 -2.55 30.73
N VAL A 114 -15.75 -2.74 29.42
CA VAL A 114 -15.87 -1.72 28.38
C VAL A 114 -16.94 -2.18 27.40
N VAL A 115 -17.90 -1.32 27.12
CA VAL A 115 -18.99 -1.62 26.19
C VAL A 115 -19.16 -0.47 25.21
N SER A 116 -19.07 -0.80 23.94
CA SER A 116 -19.50 0.03 22.83
C SER A 116 -20.66 -0.66 22.13
N ASP A 117 -21.78 0.01 21.99
CA ASP A 117 -22.98 -0.51 21.31
C ASP A 117 -23.37 0.42 20.15
N ASN A 118 -22.40 0.96 19.47
CA ASN A 118 -22.60 1.80 18.30
C ASN A 118 -22.91 0.94 17.07
N LYS A 119 -23.55 1.54 16.07
CA LYS A 119 -23.95 0.85 14.85
C LYS A 119 -22.79 0.11 14.18
N ASP A 120 -21.60 0.72 14.15
CA ASP A 120 -20.42 0.19 13.43
C ASP A 120 -19.40 -0.46 14.38
N TYR A 121 -19.49 -0.22 15.70
CA TYR A 121 -18.54 -0.72 16.70
C TYR A 121 -19.26 -1.34 17.89
N LYS A 122 -19.69 -2.58 17.72
CA LYS A 122 -20.32 -3.36 18.79
C LYS A 122 -19.27 -4.24 19.45
N ILE A 123 -18.69 -3.71 20.52
CA ILE A 123 -17.56 -4.31 21.23
C ILE A 123 -17.90 -4.43 22.70
N ARG A 124 -17.67 -5.61 23.28
CA ARG A 124 -17.68 -5.81 24.72
C ARG A 124 -16.34 -6.38 25.15
N ALA A 125 -15.65 -5.69 26.04
CA ALA A 125 -14.43 -6.19 26.65
C ALA A 125 -14.63 -6.27 28.16
N ASN A 126 -14.23 -7.38 28.77
CA ASN A 126 -14.25 -7.56 30.21
C ASN A 126 -12.99 -8.31 30.64
N GLY A 127 -12.45 -7.91 31.78
CA GLY A 127 -11.20 -8.48 32.24
C GLY A 127 -10.76 -7.89 33.56
N PHE A 128 -9.53 -8.11 33.87
CA PHE A 128 -8.86 -7.53 35.04
C PHE A 128 -7.39 -7.23 34.76
N TYR A 129 -6.87 -6.28 35.52
CA TYR A 129 -5.44 -6.03 35.64
C TYR A 129 -5.04 -6.17 37.12
N ASN A 130 -4.05 -6.99 37.43
CA ASN A 130 -3.55 -7.13 38.79
C ASN A 130 -2.27 -6.30 38.96
N ILE A 131 -2.37 -5.26 39.80
CA ILE A 131 -1.24 -4.33 40.05
C ILE A 131 -0.23 -4.95 41.02
N ALA A 132 -0.67 -5.83 41.91
CA ALA A 132 0.16 -6.43 42.96
C ALA A 132 0.96 -7.64 42.44
N ASP A 133 0.48 -8.30 41.38
CA ASP A 133 1.13 -9.46 40.80
C ASP A 133 2.17 -9.04 39.75
N SER A 134 3.40 -8.94 40.16
CA SER A 134 4.53 -8.68 39.25
C SER A 134 4.97 -9.94 38.47
N ALA A 135 4.37 -11.12 38.73
CA ALA A 135 5.07 -12.34 38.42
C ALA A 135 4.80 -12.94 37.04
N GLN A 136 3.56 -13.16 36.56
CA GLN A 136 3.40 -13.89 35.28
C GLN A 136 2.27 -13.43 34.35
N GLN A 137 1.06 -13.20 34.82
CA GLN A 137 -0.09 -12.81 33.97
C GLN A 137 -0.93 -11.74 34.64
N PRO A 138 -0.43 -10.49 34.73
CA PRO A 138 -1.16 -9.43 35.40
C PRO A 138 -2.40 -8.96 34.62
N LEU A 139 -2.47 -9.21 33.30
CA LEU A 139 -3.56 -8.80 32.45
C LEU A 139 -4.32 -10.01 31.89
N TYR A 140 -5.63 -9.96 32.00
CA TYR A 140 -6.55 -10.82 31.25
C TYR A 140 -7.74 -10.00 30.78
N THR A 141 -8.05 -10.09 29.48
CA THR A 141 -9.20 -9.40 28.88
C THR A 141 -9.84 -10.33 27.88
N ASN A 142 -11.14 -10.54 27.99
CA ASN A 142 -11.96 -11.18 26.97
C ASN A 142 -12.68 -10.10 26.16
N ILE A 143 -12.60 -10.17 24.82
CA ILE A 143 -13.16 -9.20 23.88
C ILE A 143 -14.13 -9.95 22.97
N GLU A 144 -15.37 -9.50 22.96
CA GLU A 144 -16.42 -9.95 22.06
C GLU A 144 -16.68 -8.87 21.00
N LEU A 145 -16.60 -9.27 19.74
CA LEU A 145 -16.90 -8.46 18.57
C LEU A 145 -18.19 -8.94 17.94
N ASN A 146 -19.12 -8.04 17.69
CA ASN A 146 -20.39 -8.36 17.06
C ASN A 146 -20.66 -7.41 15.89
N ASP A 147 -20.40 -7.88 14.67
CA ASP A 147 -20.56 -7.10 13.43
C ASP A 147 -19.80 -5.76 13.49
N THR A 148 -18.60 -5.79 14.08
CA THR A 148 -17.76 -4.63 14.35
C THR A 148 -16.92 -4.28 13.14
N ARG A 149 -16.93 -3.03 12.72
CA ARG A 149 -16.12 -2.52 11.63
C ARG A 149 -14.62 -2.64 11.94
N ILE A 150 -13.81 -3.02 10.94
CA ILE A 150 -12.38 -3.33 11.13
C ILE A 150 -11.44 -2.28 10.55
N ASN A 151 -11.95 -1.16 10.04
CA ASN A 151 -11.11 -0.13 9.42
C ASN A 151 -9.97 0.38 10.32
N PHE A 152 -10.13 0.33 11.65
CA PHE A 152 -9.10 0.71 12.61
C PHE A 152 -7.81 -0.14 12.52
N VAL A 153 -7.85 -1.31 11.87
CA VAL A 153 -6.63 -2.13 11.68
C VAL A 153 -5.72 -1.55 10.58
N GLU A 154 -6.23 -0.67 9.72
CA GLU A 154 -5.48 -0.07 8.61
C GLU A 154 -4.19 0.62 9.06
N GLN A 155 -4.21 1.28 10.22
CA GLN A 155 -3.05 1.95 10.79
C GLN A 155 -1.84 1.02 11.01
N PHE A 156 -2.08 -0.28 11.27
CA PHE A 156 -1.03 -1.29 11.46
C PHE A 156 -0.53 -1.86 10.13
N LEU A 157 -1.21 -1.55 9.01
CA LEU A 157 -0.94 -2.05 7.67
C LEU A 157 -0.44 -0.96 6.72
N THR A 158 -0.16 0.24 7.26
CA THR A 158 0.27 1.43 6.49
C THR A 158 1.47 1.14 5.59
N GLY A 159 1.36 1.53 4.33
CA GLY A 159 2.39 1.31 3.30
C GLY A 159 2.35 -0.06 2.63
N ILE A 160 1.46 -0.96 3.08
CA ILE A 160 1.21 -2.27 2.47
C ILE A 160 -0.23 -2.31 1.95
N PHE A 161 -1.19 -1.96 2.83
CA PHE A 161 -2.61 -1.95 2.53
C PHE A 161 -3.26 -0.64 2.98
N SER A 162 -4.22 -0.18 2.20
CA SER A 162 -5.11 0.94 2.50
C SER A 162 -6.56 0.58 2.13
N ASP A 163 -7.50 1.49 2.42
CA ASP A 163 -8.94 1.29 2.17
C ASP A 163 -9.45 -0.04 2.77
N VAL A 164 -8.95 -0.37 3.98
CA VAL A 164 -9.34 -1.60 4.70
C VAL A 164 -10.70 -1.38 5.33
N ASP A 165 -11.65 -2.21 4.97
CA ASP A 165 -13.00 -2.22 5.56
C ASP A 165 -13.54 -3.65 5.68
N GLY A 166 -14.65 -3.81 6.36
CA GLY A 166 -15.31 -5.08 6.61
C GLY A 166 -15.84 -5.15 8.03
N LYS A 167 -16.47 -6.28 8.36
CA LYS A 167 -17.09 -6.47 9.68
C LYS A 167 -16.65 -7.77 10.32
N ALA A 168 -16.19 -7.68 11.57
CA ALA A 168 -15.71 -8.81 12.34
C ALA A 168 -16.73 -9.23 13.40
N THR A 169 -16.90 -10.54 13.53
CA THR A 169 -17.64 -11.18 14.63
C THR A 169 -16.80 -12.31 15.22
N GLY A 170 -16.65 -12.36 16.52
CA GLY A 170 -15.85 -13.39 17.18
C GLY A 170 -15.45 -13.02 18.61
N GLN A 171 -14.58 -13.82 19.16
CA GLN A 171 -14.05 -13.65 20.50
C GLN A 171 -12.53 -13.68 20.49
N LEU A 172 -11.96 -12.72 21.21
CA LEU A 172 -10.52 -12.60 21.39
C LEU A 172 -10.23 -12.53 22.89
N SER A 173 -9.06 -12.98 23.30
CA SER A 173 -8.55 -12.74 24.65
C SER A 173 -7.14 -12.16 24.58
N ILE A 174 -6.88 -11.19 25.43
CA ILE A 174 -5.53 -10.62 25.64
C ILE A 174 -5.09 -11.06 27.03
N GLN A 175 -3.89 -11.64 27.11
CA GLN A 175 -3.34 -12.10 28.39
C GLN A 175 -1.85 -11.88 28.47
N GLY A 176 -1.33 -11.86 29.69
CA GLY A 176 0.11 -11.73 29.96
C GLY A 176 0.49 -10.34 30.49
N LYS A 177 1.72 -9.93 30.22
CA LYS A 177 2.24 -8.61 30.62
C LYS A 177 1.78 -7.53 29.63
N PRO A 178 1.41 -6.33 30.08
CA PRO A 178 1.01 -5.24 29.17
C PRO A 178 2.10 -4.85 28.15
N THR A 179 3.36 -5.08 28.49
CA THR A 179 4.51 -4.82 27.59
C THR A 179 4.75 -5.90 26.55
N SER A 180 4.18 -7.09 26.73
CA SER A 180 4.31 -8.23 25.82
C SER A 180 3.05 -9.11 25.91
N PRO A 181 1.89 -8.59 25.48
CA PRO A 181 0.63 -9.32 25.56
C PRO A 181 0.57 -10.43 24.50
N THR A 182 -0.18 -11.49 24.84
CA THR A 182 -0.55 -12.54 23.89
C THR A 182 -2.01 -12.36 23.50
N LEU A 183 -2.30 -12.30 22.23
CA LEU A 183 -3.64 -12.21 21.66
C LEU A 183 -4.07 -13.59 21.17
N LEU A 184 -5.19 -14.11 21.67
CA LEU A 184 -5.72 -15.43 21.32
C LEU A 184 -7.19 -15.32 20.90
N GLY A 185 -7.66 -16.28 20.11
CA GLY A 185 -9.07 -16.41 19.75
C GLY A 185 -9.31 -16.50 18.25
N GLU A 186 -10.55 -16.23 17.86
CA GLU A 186 -10.96 -16.37 16.47
C GLU A 186 -11.98 -15.30 16.10
N VAL A 187 -11.82 -14.75 14.90
CA VAL A 187 -12.80 -13.81 14.31
C VAL A 187 -13.16 -14.23 12.89
N LEU A 188 -14.43 -14.05 12.55
CA LEU A 188 -14.95 -14.16 11.20
C LEU A 188 -15.15 -12.74 10.67
N VAL A 189 -14.35 -12.37 9.69
CA VAL A 189 -14.49 -11.11 8.94
C VAL A 189 -15.36 -11.36 7.71
N LYS A 190 -16.34 -10.49 7.47
CA LYS A 190 -17.25 -10.56 6.32
C LYS A 190 -17.19 -9.28 5.50
N ASN A 191 -17.43 -9.42 4.19
CA ASN A 191 -17.46 -8.30 3.22
C ASN A 191 -16.23 -7.40 3.35
N ALA A 192 -15.06 -8.04 3.52
CA ALA A 192 -13.83 -7.29 3.66
C ALA A 192 -13.37 -6.72 2.31
N THR A 193 -12.82 -5.52 2.36
CA THR A 193 -12.10 -4.89 1.25
C THR A 193 -10.73 -4.45 1.73
N LEU A 194 -9.77 -4.48 0.82
CA LEU A 194 -8.45 -3.92 1.04
C LEU A 194 -7.85 -3.53 -0.31
N LYS A 195 -7.04 -2.49 -0.31
CA LYS A 195 -6.26 -2.06 -1.47
C LYS A 195 -4.77 -2.30 -1.20
N VAL A 196 -4.10 -2.94 -2.14
CA VAL A 196 -2.63 -3.11 -2.10
C VAL A 196 -1.98 -1.83 -2.59
N ASP A 197 -1.26 -1.11 -1.75
CA ASP A 197 -0.73 0.23 -2.05
C ASP A 197 0.24 0.22 -3.23
N TYR A 198 1.11 -0.77 -3.33
CA TYR A 198 2.10 -0.87 -4.41
C TYR A 198 1.47 -1.07 -5.78
N THR A 199 0.42 -1.88 -5.87
CA THR A 199 -0.25 -2.22 -7.14
C THR A 199 -1.51 -1.41 -7.41
N GLN A 200 -2.00 -0.64 -6.42
CA GLN A 200 -3.23 0.13 -6.43
C GLN A 200 -4.50 -0.70 -6.73
N VAL A 201 -4.42 -2.01 -6.54
CA VAL A 201 -5.56 -2.92 -6.77
C VAL A 201 -6.35 -3.10 -5.50
N GLN A 202 -7.65 -2.88 -5.60
CA GLN A 202 -8.59 -3.18 -4.54
C GLN A 202 -9.13 -4.60 -4.70
N TYR A 203 -9.04 -5.39 -3.61
CA TYR A 203 -9.59 -6.73 -3.53
C TYR A 203 -10.74 -6.80 -2.53
N GLN A 204 -11.64 -7.75 -2.77
CA GLN A 204 -12.78 -8.08 -1.92
C GLN A 204 -12.68 -9.51 -1.44
N LEU A 205 -13.06 -9.74 -0.19
CA LEU A 205 -13.18 -11.06 0.42
C LEU A 205 -14.60 -11.20 0.99
N ASP A 206 -15.32 -12.23 0.56
CA ASP A 206 -16.69 -12.47 1.05
C ASP A 206 -16.68 -12.83 2.54
N SER A 207 -15.74 -13.67 2.93
CA SER A 207 -15.50 -14.04 4.33
C SER A 207 -14.07 -14.51 4.54
N LEU A 208 -13.53 -14.21 5.71
CA LEU A 208 -12.20 -14.61 6.15
C LEU A 208 -12.25 -14.98 7.63
N ARG A 209 -11.85 -16.21 7.95
CA ARG A 209 -11.71 -16.68 9.33
C ARG A 209 -10.26 -16.53 9.76
N ILE A 210 -10.03 -15.70 10.76
CA ILE A 210 -8.70 -15.39 11.30
C ILE A 210 -8.60 -15.99 12.69
N LYS A 211 -7.57 -16.79 12.93
CA LYS A 211 -7.26 -17.37 14.24
C LYS A 211 -5.99 -16.72 14.81
N PHE A 212 -6.11 -16.25 16.02
CA PHE A 212 -5.00 -15.72 16.80
C PHE A 212 -4.52 -16.84 17.74
N LEU A 213 -3.28 -17.28 17.56
CA LEU A 213 -2.67 -18.43 18.22
C LEU A 213 -1.42 -17.95 18.99
N GLU A 214 -0.89 -18.79 19.89
CA GLU A 214 0.32 -18.45 20.66
C GLU A 214 1.56 -18.24 19.77
N ASP A 215 1.57 -18.81 18.57
CA ASP A 215 2.67 -18.76 17.62
C ASP A 215 2.39 -17.85 16.41
N GLY A 216 1.28 -17.09 16.44
CA GLY A 216 0.97 -16.13 15.40
C GLY A 216 -0.48 -16.07 14.95
N ILE A 217 -0.70 -15.52 13.76
CA ILE A 217 -2.02 -15.26 13.19
C ILE A 217 -2.20 -16.15 11.97
N ASP A 218 -3.18 -17.04 12.03
CA ASP A 218 -3.54 -17.97 10.94
C ASP A 218 -4.76 -17.43 10.18
N PHE A 219 -4.56 -17.10 8.92
CA PHE A 219 -5.61 -16.64 8.01
C PHE A 219 -6.31 -17.80 7.31
N GLY A 220 -5.82 -19.03 7.48
CA GLY A 220 -6.38 -20.21 6.84
C GLY A 220 -6.42 -20.10 5.32
N LYS A 221 -7.43 -20.71 4.70
CA LYS A 221 -7.70 -20.60 3.26
C LYS A 221 -8.67 -19.47 3.00
N PHE A 222 -8.38 -18.66 1.99
CA PHE A 222 -9.23 -17.53 1.59
C PHE A 222 -9.33 -17.40 0.06
N THR A 223 -10.35 -16.67 -0.37
CA THR A 223 -10.53 -16.29 -1.77
C THR A 223 -10.69 -14.78 -1.84
N VAL A 224 -9.88 -14.12 -2.68
CA VAL A 224 -10.02 -12.72 -3.02
C VAL A 224 -10.64 -12.55 -4.40
N ARG A 225 -11.32 -11.43 -4.63
CA ARG A 225 -11.89 -11.02 -5.92
C ARG A 225 -11.40 -9.63 -6.27
N ASP A 226 -11.14 -9.41 -7.55
CA ASP A 226 -10.90 -8.08 -8.10
C ASP A 226 -12.21 -7.40 -8.55
N LYS A 227 -12.11 -6.17 -9.01
CA LYS A 227 -13.25 -5.38 -9.52
C LYS A 227 -13.96 -5.97 -10.76
N PHE A 228 -13.34 -6.94 -11.43
CA PHE A 228 -13.91 -7.68 -12.57
C PHE A 228 -14.50 -9.03 -12.15
N ASN A 229 -14.55 -9.30 -10.82
CA ASN A 229 -14.98 -10.57 -10.23
C ASN A 229 -14.09 -11.78 -10.57
N ASN A 230 -12.86 -11.54 -11.02
CA ASN A 230 -11.86 -12.61 -11.11
C ASN A 230 -11.40 -13.00 -9.70
N LYS A 231 -10.97 -14.27 -9.55
CA LYS A 231 -10.67 -14.85 -8.24
C LYS A 231 -9.22 -15.30 -8.12
N ALA A 232 -8.69 -15.13 -6.92
CA ALA A 232 -7.48 -15.81 -6.48
C ALA A 232 -7.77 -16.57 -5.18
N ASN A 233 -7.14 -17.74 -5.05
CA ASN A 233 -7.21 -18.54 -3.83
C ASN A 233 -5.86 -18.46 -3.11
N GLY A 234 -5.92 -18.31 -1.81
CA GLY A 234 -4.73 -18.21 -0.99
C GLY A 234 -4.87 -18.90 0.34
N SER A 235 -3.75 -19.02 1.00
CA SER A 235 -3.64 -19.38 2.41
C SER A 235 -2.46 -18.64 3.01
N GLY A 236 -2.51 -18.39 4.31
CA GLY A 236 -1.40 -17.69 4.93
C GLY A 236 -1.39 -17.78 6.44
N LYS A 237 -0.17 -17.67 6.96
CA LYS A 237 0.10 -17.53 8.39
C LYS A 237 1.19 -16.49 8.60
N LEU A 238 0.97 -15.64 9.57
CA LEU A 238 1.98 -14.75 10.14
C LEU A 238 2.43 -15.38 11.45
N TYR A 239 3.65 -15.89 11.48
CA TYR A 239 4.26 -16.34 12.73
C TYR A 239 4.76 -15.11 13.49
N GLU A 240 4.41 -15.04 14.75
CA GLU A 240 4.87 -13.98 15.65
C GLU A 240 4.83 -14.51 17.09
N LYS A 241 5.65 -13.95 17.92
CA LYS A 241 5.59 -14.20 19.35
C LYS A 241 5.72 -12.88 20.07
N GLN A 242 4.63 -12.46 20.73
CA GLN A 242 4.56 -11.19 21.46
C GLN A 242 4.90 -9.98 20.57
N PHE A 243 4.49 -10.04 19.28
CA PHE A 243 4.76 -9.03 18.23
C PHE A 243 6.25 -8.84 17.90
N GLU A 244 7.07 -9.85 18.23
CA GLU A 244 8.50 -9.90 17.88
C GLU A 244 8.79 -11.07 16.94
N ASN A 245 9.95 -11.03 16.25
CA ASN A 245 10.43 -12.11 15.38
C ASN A 245 9.41 -12.60 14.35
N MET A 246 8.74 -11.66 13.68
CA MET A 246 7.73 -11.97 12.66
C MET A 246 8.31 -12.80 11.51
N ALA A 247 7.57 -13.81 11.07
CA ALA A 247 7.86 -14.55 9.85
C ALA A 247 6.57 -14.81 9.06
N PHE A 248 6.69 -14.79 7.75
CA PHE A 248 5.58 -14.86 6.80
C PHE A 248 5.55 -16.22 6.12
N ASP A 249 4.36 -16.75 5.89
CA ASP A 249 4.10 -17.93 5.07
C ASP A 249 2.75 -17.77 4.37
N PHE A 250 2.78 -17.14 3.18
CA PHE A 250 1.60 -16.89 2.37
C PHE A 250 1.81 -17.42 0.97
N ASP A 251 0.81 -18.13 0.46
CA ASP A 251 0.73 -18.57 -0.91
C ASP A 251 -0.62 -18.13 -1.51
N VAL A 252 -0.57 -17.55 -2.73
CA VAL A 252 -1.77 -17.14 -3.47
C VAL A 252 -1.62 -17.56 -4.92
N ASN A 253 -2.67 -18.11 -5.50
CA ASN A 253 -2.68 -18.52 -6.90
C ASN A 253 -3.95 -18.06 -7.61
N THR A 254 -3.80 -17.73 -8.88
CA THR A 254 -4.90 -17.32 -9.76
C THR A 254 -4.64 -17.73 -11.20
N ASN A 255 -5.71 -17.96 -11.94
CA ASN A 255 -5.64 -18.13 -13.39
C ASN A 255 -5.90 -16.83 -14.14
N ASN A 256 -6.55 -15.86 -13.51
CA ASN A 256 -6.85 -14.57 -14.10
C ASN A 256 -7.24 -13.61 -12.98
N LEU A 257 -6.40 -12.64 -12.67
CA LEU A 257 -6.63 -11.62 -11.65
C LEU A 257 -6.05 -10.29 -12.11
N LEU A 258 -6.67 -9.20 -11.74
CA LEU A 258 -6.07 -7.88 -11.84
C LEU A 258 -4.89 -7.80 -10.87
N LEU A 259 -3.68 -7.65 -11.40
CA LEU A 259 -2.43 -7.65 -10.62
C LEU A 259 -1.86 -6.24 -10.42
N ILE A 260 -2.13 -5.34 -11.38
CA ILE A 260 -1.67 -3.94 -11.37
C ILE A 260 -2.80 -3.06 -11.90
N ASP A 261 -3.03 -1.90 -11.26
CA ASP A 261 -3.99 -0.85 -11.69
C ASP A 261 -3.46 0.53 -11.30
N THR A 262 -2.21 0.84 -11.71
CA THR A 262 -1.46 2.04 -11.34
C THR A 262 -1.57 3.13 -12.39
N LYS A 263 -1.31 4.37 -11.98
CA LYS A 263 -1.19 5.56 -12.82
C LYS A 263 0.24 6.10 -12.76
N ALA A 264 0.60 7.02 -13.62
CA ALA A 264 1.92 7.65 -13.67
C ALA A 264 2.38 8.28 -12.33
N LYS A 265 1.46 8.73 -11.50
CA LYS A 265 1.75 9.28 -10.17
C LYS A 265 2.09 8.20 -9.12
N ASP A 266 1.65 6.97 -9.34
CA ASP A 266 1.76 5.88 -8.37
C ASP A 266 3.09 5.13 -8.54
N ASN A 267 3.60 5.05 -9.78
CA ASN A 267 4.89 4.43 -10.08
C ASN A 267 5.56 5.15 -11.26
N PRO A 268 6.76 5.73 -11.07
CA PRO A 268 7.47 6.46 -12.11
C PRO A 268 8.17 5.56 -13.14
N LEU A 269 8.34 4.26 -12.86
CA LEU A 269 9.09 3.33 -13.74
C LEU A 269 8.18 2.60 -14.71
N PHE A 270 6.95 2.29 -14.28
CA PHE A 270 5.92 1.71 -15.12
C PHE A 270 4.56 1.91 -14.47
N TYR A 271 3.53 2.01 -15.29
CA TYR A 271 2.15 2.10 -14.81
C TYR A 271 1.20 1.49 -15.83
N GLY A 272 -0.05 1.31 -15.44
CA GLY A 272 -1.08 0.77 -16.29
C GLY A 272 -1.88 -0.34 -15.61
N LYS A 273 -2.39 -1.24 -16.41
CA LYS A 273 -3.27 -2.32 -15.98
C LYS A 273 -2.70 -3.66 -16.42
N ALA A 274 -2.50 -4.57 -15.49
CA ALA A 274 -2.11 -5.94 -15.80
C ALA A 274 -3.09 -6.94 -15.21
N ILE A 275 -3.59 -7.84 -16.07
CA ILE A 275 -4.41 -8.98 -15.68
C ILE A 275 -3.63 -10.24 -16.08
N GLY A 276 -3.57 -11.21 -15.17
CA GLY A 276 -2.73 -12.37 -15.44
C GLY A 276 -3.01 -13.59 -14.57
N LYS A 277 -2.45 -14.70 -15.02
CA LYS A 277 -2.24 -15.87 -14.19
C LYS A 277 -1.04 -15.59 -13.29
N ALA A 278 -1.13 -15.96 -12.03
CA ALA A 278 -0.05 -15.72 -11.08
C ALA A 278 0.02 -16.80 -10.00
N ASN A 279 1.25 -17.12 -9.60
CA ASN A 279 1.56 -17.84 -8.38
C ASN A 279 2.46 -16.91 -7.54
N PHE A 280 1.92 -16.50 -6.42
CA PHE A 280 2.57 -15.63 -5.45
C PHE A 280 2.91 -16.41 -4.20
N SER A 281 4.12 -16.21 -3.67
CA SER A 281 4.57 -16.75 -2.40
C SER A 281 5.31 -15.67 -1.63
N PHE A 282 4.97 -15.48 -0.35
CA PHE A 282 5.63 -14.55 0.57
C PHE A 282 6.08 -15.32 1.81
N LYS A 283 7.39 -15.54 1.95
CA LYS A 283 7.94 -16.44 2.98
C LYS A 283 9.18 -15.87 3.64
N GLY A 284 9.43 -16.34 4.85
CA GLY A 284 10.64 -16.06 5.62
C GLY A 284 10.46 -15.05 6.75
N PRO A 285 11.47 -14.90 7.59
CA PRO A 285 11.46 -13.94 8.70
C PRO A 285 11.51 -12.49 8.19
N SER A 286 11.03 -11.55 8.98
CA SER A 286 11.01 -10.12 8.65
C SER A 286 12.40 -9.56 8.28
N THR A 287 13.45 -10.13 8.85
CA THR A 287 14.85 -9.74 8.57
C THR A 287 15.37 -10.23 7.22
N SER A 288 14.69 -11.19 6.56
CA SER A 288 15.05 -11.75 5.26
C SER A 288 13.83 -12.34 4.52
N ALA A 289 12.74 -11.59 4.52
CA ALA A 289 11.50 -12.00 3.85
C ALA A 289 11.67 -12.00 2.33
N LYS A 290 11.05 -12.98 1.67
CA LYS A 290 11.11 -13.13 0.22
C LYS A 290 9.71 -13.25 -0.39
N ILE A 291 9.44 -12.40 -1.38
CA ILE A 291 8.33 -12.55 -2.32
C ILE A 291 8.86 -13.24 -3.58
N THR A 292 8.22 -14.33 -3.97
CA THR A 292 8.42 -14.97 -5.26
C THR A 292 7.11 -14.90 -6.03
N LEU A 293 7.17 -14.33 -7.24
CA LEU A 293 6.00 -14.20 -8.09
C LEU A 293 6.32 -14.75 -9.48
N VAL A 294 5.58 -15.75 -9.91
CA VAL A 294 5.59 -16.23 -11.30
C VAL A 294 4.28 -15.79 -11.92
N ALA A 295 4.36 -14.94 -12.94
CA ALA A 295 3.18 -14.35 -13.58
C ALA A 295 3.22 -14.49 -15.10
N GLU A 296 2.05 -14.65 -15.69
CA GLU A 296 1.85 -14.65 -17.13
C GLU A 296 0.70 -13.68 -17.46
N SER A 297 0.97 -12.73 -18.37
CA SER A 297 -0.05 -11.79 -18.82
C SER A 297 -1.17 -12.51 -19.56
N THR A 298 -2.41 -12.06 -19.37
CA THR A 298 -3.58 -12.48 -20.14
C THR A 298 -4.11 -11.33 -20.97
N ASP A 299 -5.24 -11.51 -21.60
CA ASP A 299 -5.91 -10.48 -22.40
C ASP A 299 -6.17 -9.21 -21.57
N SER A 300 -6.23 -8.07 -22.25
CA SER A 300 -6.55 -6.76 -21.65
C SER A 300 -5.50 -6.19 -20.70
N SER A 301 -4.26 -6.66 -20.77
CA SER A 301 -3.13 -6.00 -20.09
C SER A 301 -2.57 -4.88 -20.97
N HIS A 302 -2.35 -3.70 -20.35
CA HIS A 302 -1.75 -2.55 -21.01
C HIS A 302 -0.80 -1.86 -20.02
N ILE A 303 0.48 -1.87 -20.32
CA ILE A 303 1.55 -1.31 -19.46
C ILE A 303 2.26 -0.19 -20.21
N VAL A 304 2.43 0.93 -19.54
CA VAL A 304 3.18 2.09 -20.03
C VAL A 304 4.54 2.14 -19.33
N ILE A 305 5.60 2.25 -20.10
CA ILE A 305 6.99 2.41 -19.65
C ILE A 305 7.40 3.84 -20.00
N PRO A 306 7.42 4.78 -19.03
CA PRO A 306 7.82 6.15 -19.27
C PRO A 306 9.34 6.27 -19.40
N ASN A 307 9.82 7.34 -20.07
CA ASN A 307 11.24 7.67 -20.08
C ASN A 307 11.66 8.25 -18.71
N ALA A 308 12.44 7.47 -17.96
CA ALA A 308 12.86 7.84 -16.60
C ALA A 308 13.84 9.03 -16.54
N VAL A 309 14.46 9.41 -17.67
CA VAL A 309 15.48 10.47 -17.72
C VAL A 309 14.87 11.87 -17.53
N SER A 310 13.59 12.05 -17.82
CA SER A 310 12.92 13.36 -17.71
C SER A 310 12.44 13.73 -16.31
N LYS A 311 12.60 12.85 -15.32
CA LYS A 311 12.18 13.08 -13.92
C LYS A 311 13.29 12.79 -12.92
N GLU A 312 14.39 13.48 -12.99
CA GLU A 312 15.10 13.78 -11.75
C GLU A 312 14.16 14.71 -10.94
N SER A 313 13.32 14.11 -10.13
CA SER A 313 12.67 14.80 -9.02
C SER A 313 13.81 15.32 -8.17
N ALA A 314 14.13 16.60 -8.27
CA ALA A 314 14.85 17.27 -7.22
C ALA A 314 14.04 17.01 -5.95
N SER A 315 14.50 16.07 -5.12
CA SER A 315 14.00 15.96 -3.76
C SER A 315 14.24 17.32 -3.15
N ALA A 316 13.17 17.94 -2.68
CA ALA A 316 13.28 19.25 -2.05
C ALA A 316 13.89 19.04 -0.64
N ASP A 317 15.15 18.63 -0.59
CA ASP A 317 15.93 18.39 0.64
C ASP A 317 16.06 19.64 1.54
N PHE A 318 15.55 20.79 1.05
CA PHE A 318 15.51 22.05 1.81
C PHE A 318 14.20 22.24 2.61
N ILE A 319 13.22 21.30 2.54
CA ILE A 319 12.00 21.39 3.34
C ILE A 319 12.27 20.78 4.71
N THR A 320 12.47 21.63 5.71
CA THR A 320 12.59 21.20 7.10
C THR A 320 11.22 21.26 7.77
N TYR A 321 10.69 20.14 8.19
CA TYR A 321 9.44 20.08 8.96
C TYR A 321 9.69 20.49 10.41
N LYS A 322 8.96 21.48 10.91
CA LYS A 322 9.02 21.90 12.31
C LYS A 322 7.69 21.63 13.01
N LYS A 323 7.75 21.04 14.20
CA LYS A 323 6.61 20.90 15.09
C LYS A 323 6.90 21.69 16.37
N TYR A 324 6.04 22.64 16.70
CA TYR A 324 6.24 23.56 17.84
C TYR A 324 7.58 24.31 17.85
N GLY A 325 8.08 24.67 16.66
CA GLY A 325 9.33 25.43 16.51
C GLY A 325 10.63 24.62 16.57
N SER A 326 10.57 23.33 16.93
CA SER A 326 11.72 22.43 16.91
C SER A 326 11.74 21.59 15.64
N GLU A 327 12.93 21.39 15.06
CA GLU A 327 13.10 20.50 13.92
C GLU A 327 12.72 19.08 14.29
N ILE A 328 11.83 18.49 13.51
CA ILE A 328 11.55 17.05 13.63
C ILE A 328 12.72 16.34 12.94
N GLN A 329 13.68 15.88 13.70
CA GLN A 329 14.55 14.82 13.23
C GLN A 329 13.66 13.56 13.14
N LEU A 330 13.23 13.25 11.91
CA LEU A 330 12.72 11.92 11.61
C LEU A 330 13.90 10.97 11.84
N GLU A 331 14.10 10.52 13.07
CA GLU A 331 14.87 9.33 13.32
C GLU A 331 14.14 8.21 12.58
N SER A 332 14.59 7.95 11.36
CA SER A 332 14.28 6.69 10.72
C SER A 332 14.93 5.61 11.59
N LYS A 333 14.20 5.06 12.55
CA LYS A 333 14.55 3.73 13.08
C LYS A 333 14.69 2.87 11.83
N LYS A 334 15.93 2.48 11.51
CA LYS A 334 16.18 1.50 10.45
C LYS A 334 15.31 0.31 10.82
N SER A 335 14.26 0.10 10.06
CA SER A 335 13.44 -1.08 10.20
C SER A 335 14.36 -2.26 9.89
N ASP A 336 14.47 -3.22 10.78
CA ASP A 336 15.19 -4.47 10.53
C ASP A 336 14.46 -5.33 9.47
N PHE A 337 13.38 -4.82 8.91
CA PHE A 337 12.62 -5.47 7.85
C PHE A 337 13.41 -5.44 6.53
N ASN A 338 13.77 -6.63 6.07
CA ASN A 338 14.45 -6.82 4.79
C ASN A 338 13.58 -7.70 3.87
N LEU A 339 13.22 -7.14 2.72
CA LEU A 339 12.39 -7.79 1.72
C LEU A 339 13.14 -7.93 0.41
N LEU A 340 13.08 -9.13 -0.16
CA LEU A 340 13.52 -9.42 -1.52
C LEU A 340 12.31 -9.81 -2.37
N VAL A 341 12.19 -9.25 -3.56
CA VAL A 341 11.17 -9.57 -4.55
C VAL A 341 11.82 -10.18 -5.78
N ASP A 342 11.43 -11.40 -6.11
CA ASP A 342 11.79 -12.11 -7.35
C ASP A 342 10.53 -12.31 -8.20
N LEU A 343 10.45 -11.67 -9.36
CA LEU A 343 9.37 -11.83 -10.33
C LEU A 343 9.88 -12.48 -11.62
N ASP A 344 9.31 -13.61 -11.99
CA ASP A 344 9.45 -14.24 -13.31
C ASP A 344 8.17 -13.95 -14.11
N LEU A 345 8.26 -13.01 -15.06
CA LEU A 345 7.13 -12.55 -15.86
C LEU A 345 7.23 -13.12 -17.29
N THR A 346 6.18 -13.79 -17.73
CA THR A 346 5.96 -14.15 -19.12
C THR A 346 4.91 -13.21 -19.72
N ALA A 347 5.35 -12.37 -20.64
CA ALA A 347 4.45 -11.55 -21.46
C ALA A 347 4.08 -12.32 -22.72
N ASN A 348 2.81 -12.33 -23.07
CA ASN A 348 2.31 -12.89 -24.32
C ASN A 348 1.89 -11.78 -25.30
N ASN A 349 1.62 -12.12 -26.55
CA ASN A 349 1.30 -11.17 -27.62
C ASN A 349 -0.08 -10.50 -27.50
N LYS A 350 -0.82 -10.77 -26.45
CA LYS A 350 -2.11 -10.14 -26.17
C LYS A 350 -1.97 -8.91 -25.26
N ALA A 351 -0.87 -8.83 -24.52
CA ALA A 351 -0.55 -7.66 -23.72
C ALA A 351 -0.01 -6.54 -24.62
N GLU A 352 -0.50 -5.33 -24.40
CA GLU A 352 -0.04 -4.11 -25.04
C GLU A 352 0.97 -3.40 -24.16
N ILE A 353 2.04 -2.91 -24.74
CA ILE A 353 2.99 -2.02 -24.07
C ILE A 353 3.13 -0.72 -24.83
N ASP A 354 3.12 0.39 -24.10
CA ASP A 354 3.48 1.70 -24.59
C ASP A 354 4.85 2.08 -24.01
N VAL A 355 5.79 2.41 -24.87
CA VAL A 355 7.12 2.85 -24.46
C VAL A 355 7.25 4.31 -24.85
N ILE A 356 7.30 5.19 -23.88
CA ILE A 356 7.48 6.63 -24.10
C ILE A 356 8.97 6.89 -24.24
N LEU A 357 9.40 7.32 -25.43
CA LEU A 357 10.79 7.68 -25.70
C LEU A 357 11.10 9.12 -25.30
N ASP A 358 10.14 10.01 -25.54
CA ASP A 358 10.22 11.42 -25.15
C ASP A 358 8.83 11.98 -24.79
N ASP A 359 8.67 12.39 -23.53
CA ASP A 359 7.45 12.97 -23.01
C ASP A 359 7.13 14.35 -23.63
N ILE A 360 8.16 15.09 -24.05
CA ILE A 360 8.02 16.46 -24.56
C ILE A 360 7.58 16.45 -26.01
N SER A 361 8.25 15.67 -26.86
CA SER A 361 7.89 15.52 -28.27
C SER A 361 6.67 14.64 -28.45
N GLY A 362 6.44 13.70 -27.54
CA GLY A 362 5.37 12.71 -27.59
C GLY A 362 5.71 11.50 -28.45
N ASP A 363 7.01 11.16 -28.54
CA ASP A 363 7.49 9.97 -29.22
C ASP A 363 7.15 8.71 -28.43
N ILE A 364 6.32 7.85 -28.97
CA ILE A 364 5.80 6.66 -28.30
C ILE A 364 5.83 5.45 -29.24
N ILE A 365 6.31 4.32 -28.71
CA ILE A 365 6.19 3.01 -29.35
C ILE A 365 5.02 2.28 -28.68
N LYS A 366 4.00 1.93 -29.45
CA LYS A 366 2.86 1.10 -29.02
C LYS A 366 3.02 -0.27 -29.65
N ALA A 367 3.10 -1.29 -28.84
CA ALA A 367 3.50 -2.61 -29.34
C ALA A 367 2.80 -3.76 -28.61
N ASN A 368 2.58 -4.83 -29.37
CA ASN A 368 2.25 -6.14 -28.85
C ASN A 368 3.40 -7.09 -29.18
N GLY A 369 3.69 -7.98 -28.25
CA GLY A 369 4.78 -8.92 -28.42
C GLY A 369 4.82 -9.96 -27.33
N SER A 370 5.93 -10.68 -27.23
CA SER A 370 6.09 -11.73 -26.24
C SER A 370 7.52 -11.78 -25.68
N GLY A 371 7.65 -12.25 -24.45
CA GLY A 371 8.96 -12.36 -23.84
C GLY A 371 8.92 -12.88 -22.42
N ARG A 372 10.09 -13.19 -21.91
CA ARG A 372 10.28 -13.55 -20.52
C ARG A 372 11.20 -12.55 -19.84
N LEU A 373 10.76 -11.98 -18.74
CA LEU A 373 11.49 -10.99 -17.96
C LEU A 373 11.65 -11.48 -16.53
N LYS A 374 12.86 -11.40 -16.01
CA LYS A 374 13.16 -11.59 -14.59
C LYS A 374 13.40 -10.23 -13.96
N ILE A 375 12.58 -9.92 -12.96
CA ILE A 375 12.62 -8.64 -12.24
C ILE A 375 12.96 -8.93 -10.80
N ARG A 376 13.99 -8.28 -10.28
CA ARG A 376 14.42 -8.44 -8.90
C ARG A 376 14.59 -7.07 -8.26
N SER A 377 14.09 -6.92 -7.05
CA SER A 377 14.19 -5.71 -6.25
C SER A 377 14.17 -6.07 -4.77
N GLY A 378 14.71 -5.21 -3.92
CA GLY A 378 14.65 -5.44 -2.48
C GLY A 378 14.92 -4.18 -1.67
N THR A 379 14.77 -4.28 -0.36
CA THR A 379 15.03 -3.16 0.56
C THR A 379 16.50 -2.70 0.49
N THR A 380 17.40 -3.66 0.24
CA THR A 380 18.85 -3.42 0.12
C THR A 380 19.40 -3.70 -1.28
N GLU A 381 18.57 -4.20 -2.19
CA GLU A 381 18.95 -4.50 -3.55
C GLU A 381 18.24 -3.55 -4.54
N PRO A 382 18.97 -2.93 -5.48
CA PRO A 382 18.37 -2.09 -6.49
C PRO A 382 17.48 -2.90 -7.43
N LEU A 383 16.51 -2.23 -8.07
CA LEU A 383 15.69 -2.84 -9.10
C LEU A 383 16.58 -3.27 -10.28
N THR A 384 16.46 -4.53 -10.67
CA THR A 384 17.08 -5.10 -11.86
C THR A 384 16.05 -5.79 -12.73
N ILE A 385 16.18 -5.63 -14.05
CA ILE A 385 15.37 -6.32 -15.05
C ILE A 385 16.31 -7.07 -16.00
N ARG A 386 16.01 -8.32 -16.30
CA ARG A 386 16.77 -9.13 -17.27
C ARG A 386 15.83 -9.89 -18.17
N GLY A 387 16.12 -9.88 -19.47
CA GLY A 387 15.35 -10.61 -20.46
C GLY A 387 15.04 -9.76 -21.68
N ARG A 388 14.34 -10.37 -22.62
CA ARG A 388 13.99 -9.75 -23.90
C ARG A 388 12.49 -9.84 -24.13
N TYR A 389 11.93 -8.72 -24.59
CA TYR A 389 10.57 -8.62 -25.11
C TYR A 389 10.67 -8.46 -26.62
N ASN A 390 10.21 -9.47 -27.36
CA ASN A 390 10.16 -9.45 -28.81
C ASN A 390 8.84 -8.81 -29.25
N ILE A 391 8.93 -7.86 -30.17
CA ILE A 391 7.80 -7.10 -30.66
C ILE A 391 7.33 -7.71 -31.98
N ASP A 392 6.06 -8.15 -32.01
CA ASP A 392 5.47 -8.80 -33.18
C ASP A 392 4.81 -7.76 -34.11
N LYS A 393 4.13 -6.77 -33.55
CA LYS A 393 3.40 -5.71 -34.25
C LYS A 393 3.26 -4.46 -33.40
N GLY A 394 2.98 -3.34 -34.05
CA GLY A 394 2.73 -2.08 -33.36
C GLY A 394 3.02 -0.87 -34.24
N ASN A 395 3.05 0.29 -33.60
CA ASN A 395 3.30 1.58 -34.23
C ASN A 395 4.36 2.36 -33.46
N TYR A 396 5.15 3.12 -34.17
CA TYR A 396 6.01 4.17 -33.63
C TYR A 396 5.40 5.53 -34.03
N ASP A 397 4.84 6.23 -33.07
CA ASP A 397 4.33 7.58 -33.25
C ASP A 397 5.52 8.55 -33.17
N PHE A 398 6.12 8.87 -34.32
CA PHE A 398 7.23 9.81 -34.44
C PHE A 398 6.72 11.25 -34.46
N SER A 399 7.38 12.12 -33.68
CA SER A 399 7.06 13.54 -33.59
C SER A 399 8.30 14.38 -33.92
N PHE A 400 8.28 15.07 -35.05
CA PHE A 400 9.34 16.00 -35.42
C PHE A 400 9.04 17.40 -34.88
N GLN A 401 9.91 17.86 -33.95
CA GLN A 401 9.80 19.18 -33.30
C GLN A 401 8.40 19.51 -32.76
N SER A 402 7.66 18.51 -32.31
CA SER A 402 6.28 18.59 -31.83
C SER A 402 5.24 19.14 -32.83
N LEU A 403 5.66 19.42 -34.07
CA LEU A 403 4.81 20.02 -35.11
C LEU A 403 4.25 18.97 -36.09
N ILE A 404 5.03 17.97 -36.41
CA ILE A 404 4.63 16.93 -37.39
C ILE A 404 4.62 15.58 -36.68
N LYS A 405 3.44 14.99 -36.55
CA LYS A 405 3.27 13.63 -36.07
C LYS A 405 3.01 12.67 -37.21
N LYS A 406 3.80 11.62 -37.32
CA LYS A 406 3.64 10.56 -38.30
C LYS A 406 3.66 9.20 -37.64
N PRO A 407 2.62 8.37 -37.84
CA PRO A 407 2.62 7.00 -37.38
C PRO A 407 3.46 6.14 -38.34
N PHE A 408 4.47 5.48 -37.84
CA PHE A 408 5.23 4.46 -38.54
C PHE A 408 4.75 3.08 -38.07
N GLU A 409 4.39 2.20 -39.00
CA GLU A 409 4.09 0.81 -38.66
C GLU A 409 5.34 0.02 -38.41
N LEU A 410 5.40 -0.76 -37.35
CA LEU A 410 6.56 -1.64 -37.08
C LEU A 410 6.61 -2.72 -38.16
N ILE A 411 7.79 -2.86 -38.77
CA ILE A 411 7.97 -3.82 -39.86
C ILE A 411 8.03 -5.24 -39.25
N PRO A 412 7.08 -6.14 -39.59
CA PRO A 412 7.07 -7.50 -39.07
C PRO A 412 8.32 -8.30 -39.47
N ASN A 413 8.67 -9.29 -38.65
CA ASN A 413 9.78 -10.24 -38.93
C ASN A 413 11.19 -9.62 -39.09
N LYS A 414 11.38 -8.36 -38.70
CA LYS A 414 12.69 -7.71 -38.63
C LYS A 414 13.45 -7.97 -37.34
N GLY A 415 12.83 -8.73 -36.40
CA GLY A 415 13.40 -9.03 -35.11
C GLY A 415 13.44 -7.77 -34.22
N ASN A 416 12.34 -7.06 -34.17
CA ASN A 416 12.14 -5.93 -33.25
C ASN A 416 12.12 -6.41 -31.81
N TYR A 417 12.83 -5.72 -30.91
CA TYR A 417 12.88 -6.11 -29.51
C TYR A 417 13.30 -4.96 -28.59
N ILE A 418 13.00 -5.16 -27.30
CA ILE A 418 13.57 -4.43 -26.16
C ILE A 418 14.27 -5.46 -25.27
N GLU A 419 15.51 -5.22 -24.86
CA GLU A 419 16.30 -6.14 -24.05
C GLU A 419 16.90 -5.44 -22.83
N TRP A 420 16.66 -6.02 -21.67
CA TRP A 420 17.22 -5.59 -20.38
C TRP A 420 18.32 -6.56 -19.93
N THR A 421 19.43 -6.01 -19.46
CA THR A 421 20.59 -6.78 -18.97
C THR A 421 20.91 -6.53 -17.50
N GLY A 422 20.10 -5.78 -16.80
CA GLY A 422 20.22 -5.46 -15.37
C GLY A 422 19.56 -4.13 -15.02
N ASP A 423 20.25 -3.02 -15.21
CA ASP A 423 19.72 -1.68 -14.92
C ASP A 423 18.53 -1.37 -15.86
N PRO A 424 17.33 -1.06 -15.31
CA PRO A 424 16.14 -0.75 -16.11
C PRO A 424 16.35 0.39 -17.12
N ASN A 425 17.17 1.37 -16.76
CA ASN A 425 17.43 2.55 -17.58
C ASN A 425 18.45 2.29 -18.73
N LYS A 426 19.07 1.11 -18.72
CA LYS A 426 20.07 0.71 -19.74
C LYS A 426 19.56 -0.36 -20.70
N ALA A 427 18.24 -0.43 -20.90
CA ALA A 427 17.67 -1.32 -21.91
C ALA A 427 18.16 -0.96 -23.32
N ASN A 428 18.39 -1.97 -24.14
CA ASN A 428 18.73 -1.82 -25.57
C ASN A 428 17.48 -2.04 -26.40
N ILE A 429 17.37 -1.30 -27.52
CA ILE A 429 16.29 -1.50 -28.47
C ILE A 429 16.83 -1.79 -29.88
N LYS A 430 16.07 -2.56 -30.62
CA LYS A 430 16.16 -2.71 -32.05
C LYS A 430 14.77 -2.65 -32.63
N ILE A 431 14.44 -1.57 -33.33
CA ILE A 431 13.12 -1.35 -33.91
C ILE A 431 13.29 -0.83 -35.33
N ASP A 432 12.60 -1.45 -36.27
CA ASP A 432 12.46 -1.02 -37.66
C ASP A 432 10.95 -0.71 -37.89
N ALA A 433 10.67 0.52 -38.26
CA ALA A 433 9.31 0.98 -38.52
C ALA A 433 9.22 1.73 -39.85
N GLN A 434 8.09 1.64 -40.53
CA GLN A 434 7.90 2.19 -41.89
C GLN A 434 6.71 3.13 -41.92
N TYR A 435 6.92 4.28 -42.53
CA TYR A 435 5.84 5.18 -42.96
C TYR A 435 5.74 5.12 -44.47
N THR A 436 4.55 4.93 -45.02
CA THR A 436 4.30 4.94 -46.45
C THR A 436 3.82 6.32 -46.88
N ALA A 437 4.64 7.01 -47.64
CA ALA A 437 4.24 8.25 -48.31
C ALA A 437 3.70 7.91 -49.71
N GLU A 438 2.38 8.09 -49.89
CA GLU A 438 1.73 7.79 -51.15
C GLU A 438 1.99 8.88 -52.19
N GLN A 439 2.03 8.51 -53.45
CA GLN A 439 2.09 9.41 -54.66
C GLN A 439 3.26 10.43 -54.60
N VAL A 440 4.43 10.03 -54.13
CA VAL A 440 5.61 10.88 -54.13
C VAL A 440 6.18 11.00 -55.55
N ALA A 441 6.36 12.23 -55.99
CA ALA A 441 7.13 12.51 -57.24
C ALA A 441 8.61 12.48 -56.88
N LEU A 442 9.35 11.47 -57.33
CA LEU A 442 10.76 11.28 -56.94
C LEU A 442 11.63 12.47 -57.40
N TYR A 443 11.30 13.09 -58.49
CA TYR A 443 11.99 14.30 -59.01
C TYR A 443 12.05 15.42 -57.96
N ASP A 444 11.03 15.57 -57.14
CA ASP A 444 10.98 16.60 -56.09
C ASP A 444 11.98 16.31 -54.97
N LEU A 445 12.37 15.06 -54.76
CA LEU A 445 13.37 14.65 -53.74
C LEU A 445 14.80 14.74 -54.25
N VAL A 446 15.04 14.47 -55.52
CA VAL A 446 16.39 14.25 -56.07
C VAL A 446 16.63 15.01 -57.39
N GLY A 447 15.97 16.13 -57.59
CA GLY A 447 15.90 16.89 -58.86
C GLY A 447 17.22 17.25 -59.58
N ASN A 448 18.37 17.16 -58.89
CA ASN A 448 19.67 17.52 -59.43
C ASN A 448 20.53 16.29 -59.89
N LEU A 449 20.03 15.07 -59.75
CA LEU A 449 20.72 13.86 -60.15
C LEU A 449 20.45 13.53 -61.62
N ASN A 450 21.47 13.00 -62.29
CA ASN A 450 21.37 12.53 -63.69
C ASN A 450 20.67 11.17 -63.76
N MET A 451 19.34 11.15 -63.71
CA MET A 451 18.49 9.95 -63.59
C MET A 451 17.91 9.53 -64.93
N SER A 452 17.59 8.23 -65.07
CA SER A 452 16.85 7.70 -66.24
C SER A 452 15.43 8.33 -66.33
N GLY A 453 14.88 8.38 -67.51
CA GLY A 453 13.53 8.92 -67.74
C GLY A 453 12.42 8.19 -66.95
N ALA A 454 12.60 6.89 -66.74
CA ALA A 454 11.70 6.07 -65.93
C ALA A 454 11.70 6.46 -64.43
N VAL A 455 12.88 6.82 -63.89
CA VAL A 455 13.05 7.27 -62.52
C VAL A 455 12.53 8.70 -62.35
N LYS A 456 12.79 9.61 -63.32
CA LYS A 456 12.29 10.98 -63.31
C LYS A 456 10.74 11.04 -63.37
N GLY A 457 10.13 10.08 -64.04
CA GLY A 457 8.66 9.97 -64.16
C GLY A 457 7.99 9.22 -63.03
N TYR A 458 8.72 8.69 -62.07
CA TYR A 458 8.15 7.89 -60.98
C TYR A 458 7.22 8.74 -60.14
N ARG A 459 5.98 8.28 -60.02
CA ARG A 459 4.99 8.75 -59.04
C ARG A 459 4.38 7.54 -58.38
N GLY A 460 4.67 7.34 -57.11
CA GLY A 460 4.19 6.18 -56.39
C GLY A 460 4.63 6.20 -54.94
N PRO A 461 4.37 5.13 -54.17
CA PRO A 461 4.71 5.06 -52.78
C PRO A 461 6.22 5.05 -52.55
N VAL A 462 6.64 5.83 -51.56
CA VAL A 462 8.01 5.82 -51.01
C VAL A 462 7.90 5.40 -49.53
N TYR A 463 8.71 4.43 -49.17
CA TYR A 463 8.78 3.95 -47.79
C TYR A 463 9.88 4.71 -47.06
N VAL A 464 9.49 5.42 -45.97
CA VAL A 464 10.42 6.01 -45.02
C VAL A 464 10.60 5.01 -43.89
N VAL A 465 11.77 4.40 -43.79
CA VAL A 465 12.09 3.41 -42.77
C VAL A 465 12.86 4.09 -41.65
N ALA A 466 12.26 4.15 -40.47
CA ALA A 466 12.91 4.57 -39.24
C ALA A 466 13.58 3.37 -38.57
N GLN A 467 14.86 3.49 -38.24
CA GLN A 467 15.61 2.49 -37.51
C GLN A 467 16.04 3.05 -36.16
N LEU A 468 15.52 2.47 -35.08
CA LEU A 468 15.84 2.85 -33.70
C LEU A 468 16.80 1.79 -33.13
N ARG A 469 17.93 2.22 -32.63
CA ARG A 469 19.00 1.38 -32.12
C ARG A 469 19.57 1.91 -30.81
N ASP A 470 20.36 1.08 -30.13
CA ASP A 470 21.08 1.40 -28.89
C ASP A 470 20.17 1.53 -27.66
N LYS A 471 20.30 2.57 -26.87
CA LYS A 471 19.64 2.68 -25.57
C LYS A 471 18.20 3.15 -25.69
N LEU A 472 17.28 2.49 -24.96
CA LEU A 472 15.87 2.84 -24.92
C LEU A 472 15.64 4.29 -24.50
N THR A 473 16.41 4.79 -23.54
CA THR A 473 16.28 6.16 -22.99
C THR A 473 16.82 7.24 -23.93
N LYS A 474 17.69 6.88 -24.86
CA LYS A 474 18.26 7.78 -25.86
C LYS A 474 18.62 6.97 -27.10
N PRO A 475 17.63 6.60 -27.93
CA PRO A 475 17.87 5.80 -29.12
C PRO A 475 18.61 6.60 -30.20
N ASP A 476 19.48 5.92 -30.92
CA ASP A 476 19.98 6.40 -32.18
C ASP A 476 18.92 6.14 -33.25
N ILE A 477 18.41 7.22 -33.85
CA ILE A 477 17.33 7.16 -34.85
C ILE A 477 17.90 7.56 -36.20
N SER A 478 17.89 6.63 -37.15
CA SER A 478 18.25 6.86 -38.52
C SER A 478 17.06 6.61 -39.45
N PHE A 479 17.04 7.32 -40.55
CA PHE A 479 16.01 7.17 -41.58
C PHE A 479 16.63 6.73 -42.89
N LYS A 480 15.92 5.79 -43.56
CA LYS A 480 16.26 5.32 -44.89
C LYS A 480 15.04 5.36 -45.78
N LEU A 481 15.26 5.61 -47.05
CA LEU A 481 14.24 5.48 -48.07
C LEU A 481 14.27 4.07 -48.67
N ASP A 482 13.11 3.46 -48.83
CA ASP A 482 12.94 2.19 -49.53
C ASP A 482 11.76 2.32 -50.53
N PHE A 483 11.68 1.44 -51.47
CA PHE A 483 10.72 1.49 -52.55
C PHE A 483 10.06 0.12 -52.75
N PRO A 484 8.83 0.07 -53.33
CA PRO A 484 8.16 -1.19 -53.63
C PRO A 484 9.04 -2.12 -54.50
N GLN A 485 8.90 -3.42 -54.25
CA GLN A 485 9.53 -4.40 -55.14
C GLN A 485 9.00 -4.26 -56.58
N GLY A 486 9.93 -4.27 -57.55
CA GLY A 486 9.58 -4.08 -58.97
C GLY A 486 9.46 -2.61 -59.41
N SER A 487 9.68 -1.64 -58.50
CA SER A 487 9.81 -0.25 -58.92
C SER A 487 11.05 -0.03 -59.75
N PRO A 488 11.03 0.87 -60.77
CA PRO A 488 12.20 1.15 -61.60
C PRO A 488 13.37 1.72 -60.82
N ILE A 489 13.13 2.21 -59.61
CA ILE A 489 14.12 2.77 -58.70
C ILE A 489 15.02 1.68 -58.12
N LYS A 490 14.49 0.54 -57.73
CA LYS A 490 15.28 -0.58 -57.18
C LYS A 490 16.27 -1.21 -58.18
N THR A 491 16.10 -0.93 -59.45
CA THR A 491 17.03 -1.39 -60.53
C THR A 491 18.10 -0.36 -60.87
N ASP A 492 18.00 0.87 -60.37
CA ASP A 492 18.96 1.95 -60.58
C ASP A 492 19.96 1.98 -59.39
N ASN A 493 21.14 1.39 -59.60
CA ASN A 493 22.14 1.24 -58.55
C ASN A 493 22.73 2.58 -58.06
N GLU A 494 22.84 3.60 -58.92
CA GLU A 494 23.35 4.92 -58.51
C GLU A 494 22.37 5.61 -57.57
N LEU A 495 21.10 5.53 -57.91
CA LEU A 495 20.04 6.13 -57.08
C LEU A 495 19.86 5.40 -55.76
N VAL A 496 19.87 4.07 -55.76
CA VAL A 496 19.82 3.27 -54.52
C VAL A 496 20.96 3.64 -53.58
N GLN A 497 22.17 3.75 -54.09
CA GLN A 497 23.35 4.13 -53.32
C GLN A 497 23.29 5.57 -52.78
N TYR A 498 22.62 6.47 -53.48
CA TYR A 498 22.42 7.86 -53.03
C TYR A 498 21.37 8.00 -51.96
N LEU A 499 20.32 7.16 -51.99
CA LEU A 499 19.17 7.25 -51.11
C LEU A 499 19.20 6.34 -49.86
N THR A 500 20.15 5.39 -49.79
CA THR A 500 20.38 4.48 -48.70
C THR A 500 21.59 4.86 -47.85
#